data_c42667df0a89e2c04e218c754c6ddc9a
#
_entry.id   c42667df0a89e2c04e218c754c6ddc9a
#
_cell.length_a   1.000
_cell.length_b   1.000
_cell.length_c   1.000
_cell.angle_alpha   90.00
_cell.angle_beta   90.00
_cell.angle_gamma   90.00
#
_symmetry.space_group_name_H-M   'P 1'
#
loop_
_entity.id
_entity.type
_entity.pdbx_description
1 polymer ?
#
loop_
_entity_poly.entity_id
_entity_poly.type
_entity_poly.pdbx_seq_one_letter_code
_entity_poly.pdbx_strand_id
1 'polypeptide(L)'
;DRMSRVVVIDHHRLMVSLIKNALIFYHEPYASSASEMVTELAQYIKASSIDAADAQALLAGIMLDTKNFVLKTGVRTFEASAYLRRRGADTVAVKKLFSDSLDTYKQKAQLVSGAEIYKGCAIATSSWDHGDQRIAAAQAADELLSIMGVNASFVLYRSGGDVNISARSLGDVNVQVILEE
;
A
#
# COMPACT_ATOMS: atom_id res chain seq x y z
N ASP A 1 -9.86 18.02 -20.91
CA ASP A 1 -10.04 18.52 -19.55
C ASP A 1 -11.46 19.02 -19.32
N ARG A 2 -12.29 18.10 -18.76
CA ARG A 2 -13.73 18.41 -18.53
C ARG A 2 -14.05 18.78 -17.07
N MET A 3 -13.05 18.90 -16.18
CA MET A 3 -13.28 19.24 -14.78
C MET A 3 -12.89 20.69 -14.54
N SER A 4 -13.87 21.52 -14.18
CA SER A 4 -13.68 22.94 -13.89
C SER A 4 -13.10 23.23 -12.50
N ARG A 5 -13.11 22.24 -11.59
CA ARG A 5 -12.62 22.36 -10.21
C ARG A 5 -12.00 21.04 -9.78
N VAL A 6 -10.69 21.03 -9.56
CA VAL A 6 -9.93 19.86 -9.12
C VAL A 6 -9.30 20.18 -7.78
N VAL A 7 -9.45 19.28 -6.82
CA VAL A 7 -8.72 19.29 -5.55
C VAL A 7 -7.81 18.06 -5.57
N VAL A 8 -6.53 18.25 -5.28
CA VAL A 8 -5.53 17.18 -5.19
C VAL A 8 -5.09 17.08 -3.75
N ILE A 9 -5.16 15.89 -3.19
CA ILE A 9 -4.61 15.53 -1.87
C ILE A 9 -3.66 14.37 -2.10
N ASP A 10 -2.37 14.58 -1.85
CA ASP A 10 -1.32 13.62 -2.21
C ASP A 10 -0.20 13.58 -1.18
N HIS A 11 0.30 12.37 -0.88
CA HIS A 11 1.42 12.13 0.04
C HIS A 11 2.63 11.48 -0.65
N HIS A 12 2.58 11.28 -1.97
CA HIS A 12 3.71 10.72 -2.71
C HIS A 12 4.83 11.74 -2.87
N ARG A 13 6.05 11.29 -3.13
CA ARG A 13 7.13 12.18 -3.56
C ARG A 13 6.72 12.85 -4.87
N LEU A 14 6.95 14.16 -4.96
CA LEU A 14 6.59 14.93 -6.16
C LEU A 14 7.27 14.34 -7.40
N MET A 15 6.45 13.98 -8.38
CA MET A 15 6.89 13.61 -9.71
C MET A 15 6.94 14.85 -10.61
N VAL A 16 7.70 14.76 -11.71
CA VAL A 16 7.94 15.89 -12.64
C VAL A 16 6.65 16.44 -13.29
N SER A 17 5.61 15.62 -13.40
CA SER A 17 4.32 16.02 -13.97
C SER A 17 3.28 16.30 -12.89
N LEU A 18 3.08 17.58 -12.56
CA LEU A 18 2.03 18.03 -11.64
C LEU A 18 0.71 18.27 -12.37
N ILE A 19 -0.41 18.08 -11.66
CA ILE A 19 -1.74 18.50 -12.11
C ILE A 19 -1.81 20.02 -12.01
N LYS A 20 -1.61 20.72 -13.16
CA LYS A 20 -1.43 22.18 -13.23
C LYS A 20 -2.72 22.98 -13.00
N ASN A 21 -3.91 22.38 -13.13
CA ASN A 21 -5.21 23.02 -13.02
C ASN A 21 -5.94 22.73 -11.71
N ALA A 22 -5.22 22.30 -10.66
CA ALA A 22 -5.81 22.09 -9.36
C ALA A 22 -6.16 23.43 -8.70
N LEU A 23 -7.41 23.54 -8.22
CA LEU A 23 -7.86 24.67 -7.40
C LEU A 23 -7.20 24.66 -6.02
N ILE A 24 -7.03 23.45 -5.45
CA ILE A 24 -6.30 23.18 -4.21
C ILE A 24 -5.35 22.04 -4.49
N PHE A 25 -4.10 22.22 -4.12
CA PHE A 25 -3.08 21.18 -4.16
C PHE A 25 -2.50 21.06 -2.75
N TYR A 26 -3.00 20.04 -1.99
CA TYR A 26 -2.54 19.73 -0.65
C TYR A 26 -1.61 18.53 -0.70
N HIS A 27 -0.32 18.81 -0.57
CA HIS A 27 0.74 17.79 -0.69
C HIS A 27 1.55 17.72 0.60
N GLU A 28 1.62 16.53 1.20
CA GLU A 28 2.30 16.27 2.47
C GLU A 28 3.04 14.91 2.42
N PRO A 29 4.29 14.87 1.94
CA PRO A 29 5.02 13.62 1.74
C PRO A 29 5.41 12.89 3.04
N TYR A 30 5.24 13.54 4.18
CA TYR A 30 5.47 12.94 5.50
C TYR A 30 4.22 12.32 6.11
N ALA A 31 3.04 12.56 5.54
CA ALA A 31 1.82 11.86 5.94
C ALA A 31 1.92 10.37 5.61
N SER A 32 1.32 9.52 6.42
CA SER A 32 1.32 8.08 6.21
C SER A 32 0.55 7.67 4.97
N SER A 33 -0.53 8.40 4.67
CA SER A 33 -1.45 8.12 3.57
C SER A 33 -2.30 9.34 3.22
N ALA A 34 -2.83 9.39 2.01
CA ALA A 34 -3.84 10.39 1.64
C ALA A 34 -5.11 10.24 2.51
N SER A 35 -5.44 9.02 2.97
CA SER A 35 -6.55 8.77 3.89
C SER A 35 -6.34 9.41 5.27
N GLU A 36 -5.11 9.46 5.79
CA GLU A 36 -4.77 10.22 7.00
C GLU A 36 -5.06 11.70 6.79
N MET A 37 -4.55 12.29 5.69
CA MET A 37 -4.74 13.71 5.37
C MET A 37 -6.23 14.08 5.22
N VAL A 38 -7.00 13.25 4.51
CA VAL A 38 -8.46 13.43 4.38
C VAL A 38 -9.16 13.33 5.72
N THR A 39 -8.75 12.38 6.58
CA THR A 39 -9.31 12.21 7.92
C THR A 39 -9.04 13.44 8.79
N GLU A 40 -7.86 14.03 8.72
CA GLU A 40 -7.52 15.25 9.45
C GLU A 40 -8.39 16.43 8.98
N LEU A 41 -8.51 16.63 7.66
CA LEU A 41 -9.37 17.68 7.09
C LEU A 41 -10.85 17.50 7.49
N ALA A 42 -11.32 16.26 7.51
CA ALA A 42 -12.70 15.94 7.84
C ALA A 42 -13.09 16.30 9.28
N GLN A 43 -12.14 16.41 10.19
CA GLN A 43 -12.39 16.85 11.57
C GLN A 43 -12.81 18.32 11.65
N TYR A 44 -12.47 19.13 10.65
CA TYR A 44 -12.86 20.55 10.54
C TYR A 44 -14.18 20.75 9.80
N ILE A 45 -14.71 19.71 9.15
CA ILE A 45 -16.01 19.74 8.48
C ILE A 45 -17.08 19.29 9.49
N LYS A 46 -18.31 19.85 9.38
CA LYS A 46 -19.40 19.49 10.30
C LYS A 46 -19.55 17.99 10.46
N ALA A 47 -19.68 17.54 11.69
CA ALA A 47 -19.61 16.14 12.16
C ALA A 47 -20.54 15.13 11.46
N SER A 48 -21.54 15.57 10.69
CA SER A 48 -22.47 14.73 9.93
C SER A 48 -21.96 14.23 8.58
N SER A 49 -20.74 14.61 8.17
CA SER A 49 -20.23 14.36 6.81
C SER A 49 -19.51 13.00 6.64
N ILE A 50 -19.10 12.35 7.72
CA ILE A 50 -18.46 11.02 7.65
C ILE A 50 -19.34 10.03 8.39
N ASP A 51 -19.88 9.05 7.68
CA ASP A 51 -20.58 7.91 8.25
C ASP A 51 -19.62 6.75 8.60
N ALA A 52 -20.18 5.64 9.11
CA ALA A 52 -19.38 4.49 9.49
C ALA A 52 -18.71 3.79 8.28
N ALA A 53 -19.33 3.83 7.10
CA ALA A 53 -18.78 3.24 5.88
C ALA A 53 -17.61 4.08 5.35
N ASP A 54 -17.75 5.39 5.34
CA ASP A 54 -16.68 6.33 5.00
C ASP A 54 -15.48 6.18 5.93
N ALA A 55 -15.76 6.15 7.26
CA ALA A 55 -14.74 5.96 8.27
C ALA A 55 -13.99 4.63 8.11
N GLN A 56 -14.71 3.58 7.73
CA GLN A 56 -14.15 2.26 7.48
C GLN A 56 -13.25 2.25 6.23
N ALA A 57 -13.68 2.91 5.14
CA ALA A 57 -12.90 3.05 3.92
C ALA A 57 -11.61 3.86 4.15
N LEU A 58 -11.69 4.97 4.89
CA LEU A 58 -10.52 5.78 5.24
C LEU A 58 -9.55 5.00 6.14
N LEU A 59 -10.05 4.26 7.13
CA LEU A 59 -9.20 3.41 7.97
C LEU A 59 -8.51 2.30 7.15
N ALA A 60 -9.23 1.71 6.20
CA ALA A 60 -8.64 0.73 5.28
C ALA A 60 -7.49 1.34 4.47
N GLY A 61 -7.64 2.56 3.95
CA GLY A 61 -6.58 3.27 3.23
C GLY A 61 -5.35 3.53 4.11
N ILE A 62 -5.54 3.97 5.37
CA ILE A 62 -4.43 4.12 6.32
C ILE A 62 -3.72 2.78 6.54
N MET A 63 -4.46 1.72 6.80
CA MET A 63 -3.88 0.39 7.07
C MET A 63 -3.14 -0.17 5.85
N LEU A 64 -3.61 0.11 4.64
CA LEU A 64 -2.97 -0.32 3.40
C LEU A 64 -1.59 0.34 3.23
N ASP A 65 -1.53 1.66 3.29
CA ASP A 65 -0.31 2.43 3.05
C ASP A 65 0.73 2.26 4.16
N THR A 66 0.26 2.06 5.39
CA THR A 66 1.13 1.84 6.57
C THR A 66 1.53 0.38 6.77
N LYS A 67 1.07 -0.55 5.94
CA LYS A 67 1.23 -1.99 6.15
C LYS A 67 0.80 -2.40 7.57
N ASN A 68 -0.44 -2.09 7.92
CA ASN A 68 -1.02 -2.31 9.25
C ASN A 68 -0.23 -1.61 10.38
N PHE A 69 0.05 -0.33 10.21
CA PHE A 69 0.75 0.53 11.17
C PHE A 69 2.23 0.15 11.41
N VAL A 70 2.89 -0.48 10.43
CA VAL A 70 4.32 -0.82 10.49
C VAL A 70 5.17 0.28 9.84
N LEU A 71 4.77 0.77 8.67
CA LEU A 71 5.55 1.73 7.89
C LEU A 71 4.97 3.15 7.99
N LYS A 72 5.84 4.17 8.01
CA LYS A 72 5.46 5.60 8.00
C LYS A 72 4.39 5.98 9.03
N THR A 73 4.29 5.27 10.13
CA THR A 73 3.28 5.48 11.15
C THR A 73 3.78 6.41 12.23
N GLY A 74 3.11 7.53 12.40
CA GLY A 74 3.37 8.52 13.43
C GLY A 74 2.18 8.72 14.38
N VAL A 75 2.31 9.65 15.32
CA VAL A 75 1.23 10.01 16.25
C VAL A 75 -0.03 10.45 15.48
N ARG A 76 0.12 11.27 14.45
CA ARG A 76 -0.97 11.73 13.57
C ARG A 76 -1.77 10.56 12.99
N THR A 77 -1.09 9.49 12.56
CA THR A 77 -1.72 8.28 12.00
C THR A 77 -2.62 7.58 13.03
N PHE A 78 -2.15 7.46 14.27
CA PHE A 78 -2.94 6.88 15.36
C PHE A 78 -4.10 7.78 15.77
N GLU A 79 -3.92 9.11 15.81
CA GLU A 79 -5.00 10.07 16.11
C GLU A 79 -6.10 10.04 15.03
N ALA A 80 -5.72 10.03 13.75
CA ALA A 80 -6.65 9.87 12.64
C ALA A 80 -7.41 8.53 12.75
N SER A 81 -6.71 7.44 13.02
CA SER A 81 -7.33 6.12 13.19
C SER A 81 -8.26 6.06 14.39
N ALA A 82 -7.90 6.68 15.52
CA ALA A 82 -8.76 6.80 16.69
C ALA A 82 -10.01 7.64 16.40
N TYR A 83 -9.89 8.71 15.62
CA TYR A 83 -11.05 9.48 15.17
C TYR A 83 -11.99 8.62 14.32
N LEU A 84 -11.46 7.90 13.32
CA LEU A 84 -12.27 7.01 12.47
C LEU A 84 -12.95 5.91 13.28
N ARG A 85 -12.27 5.36 14.27
CA ARG A 85 -12.86 4.37 15.19
C ARG A 85 -14.03 4.95 15.98
N ARG A 86 -13.92 6.19 16.46
CA ARG A 86 -15.05 6.91 17.11
C ARG A 86 -16.20 7.18 16.15
N ARG A 87 -15.93 7.34 14.85
CA ARG A 87 -16.93 7.52 13.78
C ARG A 87 -17.59 6.20 13.35
N GLY A 88 -17.24 5.06 13.94
CA GLY A 88 -17.88 3.78 13.72
C GLY A 88 -17.10 2.83 12.80
N ALA A 89 -15.87 3.15 12.40
CA ALA A 89 -15.05 2.20 11.64
C ALA A 89 -14.89 0.88 12.42
N ASP A 90 -15.26 -0.24 11.80
CA ASP A 90 -15.09 -1.57 12.37
C ASP A 90 -13.81 -2.21 11.83
N THR A 91 -12.83 -2.45 12.72
CA THR A 91 -11.54 -3.04 12.37
C THR A 91 -11.65 -4.47 11.86
N VAL A 92 -12.67 -5.23 12.28
CA VAL A 92 -12.93 -6.59 11.76
C VAL A 92 -13.42 -6.51 10.31
N ALA A 93 -14.34 -5.58 10.02
CA ALA A 93 -14.83 -5.37 8.67
C ALA A 93 -13.69 -4.85 7.75
N VAL A 94 -12.85 -3.93 8.23
CA VAL A 94 -11.64 -3.50 7.50
C VAL A 94 -10.71 -4.67 7.21
N LYS A 95 -10.45 -5.54 8.20
CA LYS A 95 -9.64 -6.75 8.00
C LYS A 95 -10.19 -7.66 6.91
N LYS A 96 -11.52 -7.79 6.80
CA LYS A 96 -12.18 -8.58 5.76
C LYS A 96 -11.98 -8.02 4.35
N LEU A 97 -11.80 -6.70 4.20
CA LEU A 97 -11.51 -6.08 2.89
C LEU A 97 -10.16 -6.55 2.31
N PHE A 98 -9.24 -6.97 3.16
CA PHE A 98 -7.92 -7.48 2.78
C PHE A 98 -7.83 -9.01 2.78
N SER A 99 -8.97 -9.70 2.77
CA SER A 99 -8.98 -11.16 2.74
C SER A 99 -8.71 -11.67 1.34
N ASP A 100 -7.78 -12.59 1.24
CA ASP A 100 -7.42 -13.26 -0.01
C ASP A 100 -8.39 -14.41 -0.33
N SER A 101 -8.51 -14.74 -1.61
CA SER A 101 -9.08 -16.01 -2.02
C SER A 101 -8.12 -17.17 -1.64
N LEU A 102 -8.66 -18.37 -1.49
CA LEU A 102 -7.81 -19.54 -1.22
C LEU A 102 -6.75 -19.75 -2.31
N ASP A 103 -7.08 -19.44 -3.56
CA ASP A 103 -6.17 -19.59 -4.69
C ASP A 103 -5.04 -18.56 -4.64
N THR A 104 -5.35 -17.29 -4.37
CA THR A 104 -4.35 -16.24 -4.15
C THR A 104 -3.44 -16.59 -2.99
N TYR A 105 -4.02 -17.10 -1.89
CA TYR A 105 -3.25 -17.52 -0.72
C TYR A 105 -2.29 -18.66 -1.06
N LYS A 106 -2.74 -19.70 -1.79
CA LYS A 106 -1.90 -20.81 -2.22
C LYS A 106 -0.75 -20.35 -3.12
N GLN A 107 -1.03 -19.48 -4.08
CA GLN A 107 -0.02 -18.89 -4.97
C GLN A 107 1.04 -18.14 -4.16
N LYS A 108 0.61 -17.26 -3.26
CA LYS A 108 1.49 -16.53 -2.37
C LYS A 108 2.36 -17.48 -1.51
N ALA A 109 1.74 -18.47 -0.89
CA ALA A 109 2.45 -19.45 -0.04
C ALA A 109 3.51 -20.24 -0.82
N GLN A 110 3.24 -20.61 -2.07
CA GLN A 110 4.20 -21.29 -2.93
C GLN A 110 5.38 -20.38 -3.28
N LEU A 111 5.14 -19.11 -3.61
CA LEU A 111 6.20 -18.13 -3.87
C LEU A 111 7.09 -17.93 -2.64
N VAL A 112 6.48 -17.78 -1.46
CA VAL A 112 7.22 -17.57 -0.21
C VAL A 112 8.04 -18.82 0.15
N SER A 113 7.45 -20.01 0.05
CA SER A 113 8.14 -21.27 0.39
C SER A 113 9.25 -21.66 -0.61
N GLY A 114 9.15 -21.19 -1.85
CA GLY A 114 10.16 -21.41 -2.89
C GLY A 114 11.22 -20.31 -2.98
N ALA A 115 11.20 -19.33 -2.09
CA ALA A 115 12.16 -18.24 -2.12
C ALA A 115 13.55 -18.66 -1.68
N GLU A 116 14.56 -18.13 -2.35
CA GLU A 116 15.97 -18.26 -1.97
C GLU A 116 16.46 -16.98 -1.30
N ILE A 117 17.29 -17.10 -0.27
CA ILE A 117 17.87 -15.94 0.42
C ILE A 117 19.33 -15.81 0.01
N TYR A 118 19.67 -14.64 -0.56
CA TYR A 118 21.03 -14.31 -0.96
C TYR A 118 21.40 -12.92 -0.45
N LYS A 119 22.45 -12.82 0.37
CA LYS A 119 22.97 -11.56 0.92
C LYS A 119 21.90 -10.63 1.52
N GLY A 120 20.94 -11.19 2.23
CA GLY A 120 19.85 -10.43 2.84
C GLY A 120 18.73 -10.03 1.87
N CYS A 121 18.77 -10.53 0.63
CA CYS A 121 17.68 -10.41 -0.33
C CYS A 121 16.95 -11.74 -0.47
N ALA A 122 15.62 -11.72 -0.41
CA ALA A 122 14.79 -12.88 -0.73
C ALA A 122 14.34 -12.80 -2.20
N ILE A 123 14.57 -13.86 -2.96
CA ILE A 123 14.27 -13.94 -4.39
C ILE A 123 13.34 -15.11 -4.62
N ALA A 124 12.17 -14.85 -5.20
CA ALA A 124 11.21 -15.88 -5.57
C ALA A 124 10.84 -15.76 -7.05
N THR A 125 10.61 -16.90 -7.69
CA THR A 125 10.19 -16.96 -9.10
C THR A 125 8.90 -17.74 -9.23
N SER A 126 7.93 -17.20 -9.99
CA SER A 126 6.74 -17.95 -10.36
C SER A 126 7.02 -18.80 -11.59
N SER A 127 6.70 -20.09 -11.49
CA SER A 127 6.73 -21.03 -12.63
C SER A 127 5.41 -21.08 -13.41
N TRP A 128 4.39 -20.34 -12.97
CA TRP A 128 3.05 -20.37 -13.60
C TRP A 128 2.95 -19.35 -14.73
N ASP A 129 2.14 -19.70 -15.72
CA ASP A 129 1.90 -18.86 -16.90
C ASP A 129 0.38 -18.52 -17.04
N HIS A 130 -0.40 -18.67 -15.96
CA HIS A 130 -1.85 -18.49 -16.01
C HIS A 130 -2.35 -17.55 -14.91
N GLY A 131 -3.31 -16.71 -15.28
CA GLY A 131 -4.01 -15.80 -14.37
C GLY A 131 -3.23 -14.52 -14.01
N ASP A 132 -3.88 -13.64 -13.27
CA ASP A 132 -3.25 -12.41 -12.78
C ASP A 132 -2.43 -12.70 -11.51
N GLN A 133 -1.14 -12.90 -11.69
CA GLN A 133 -0.19 -13.18 -10.60
C GLN A 133 0.28 -11.93 -9.87
N ARG A 134 -0.06 -10.74 -10.37
CA ARG A 134 0.45 -9.47 -9.86
C ARG A 134 0.14 -9.26 -8.38
N ILE A 135 -1.09 -9.61 -7.96
CA ILE A 135 -1.51 -9.45 -6.55
C ILE A 135 -0.74 -10.44 -5.66
N ALA A 136 -0.71 -11.72 -6.03
CA ALA A 136 0.00 -12.76 -5.27
C ALA A 136 1.52 -12.46 -5.18
N ALA A 137 2.13 -11.99 -6.27
CA ALA A 137 3.54 -11.62 -6.30
C ALA A 137 3.84 -10.39 -5.40
N ALA A 138 2.98 -9.37 -5.44
CA ALA A 138 3.13 -8.20 -4.59
C ALA A 138 2.99 -8.56 -3.10
N GLN A 139 2.01 -9.39 -2.76
CA GLN A 139 1.81 -9.86 -1.38
C GLN A 139 2.93 -10.80 -0.91
N ALA A 140 3.43 -11.68 -1.78
CA ALA A 140 4.58 -12.52 -1.47
C ALA A 140 5.84 -11.68 -1.21
N ALA A 141 6.08 -10.63 -2.00
CA ALA A 141 7.19 -9.72 -1.78
C ALA A 141 7.07 -9.01 -0.41
N ASP A 142 5.87 -8.56 -0.03
CA ASP A 142 5.63 -7.98 1.30
C ASP A 142 5.87 -9.01 2.43
N GLU A 143 5.42 -10.27 2.26
CA GLU A 143 5.55 -11.32 3.27
C GLU A 143 7.00 -11.79 3.45
N LEU A 144 7.78 -11.87 2.37
CA LEU A 144 9.20 -12.20 2.41
C LEU A 144 10.03 -11.22 3.27
N LEU A 145 9.62 -9.95 3.36
CA LEU A 145 10.27 -8.97 4.25
C LEU A 145 10.04 -9.27 5.74
N SER A 146 9.10 -10.13 6.10
CA SER A 146 8.88 -10.55 7.50
C SER A 146 9.88 -11.63 7.96
N ILE A 147 10.67 -12.18 7.04
CA ILE A 147 11.68 -13.22 7.34
C ILE A 147 12.91 -12.56 7.96
N MET A 148 13.37 -13.11 9.06
CA MET A 148 14.55 -12.60 9.78
C MET A 148 15.79 -12.59 8.87
N GLY A 149 16.47 -11.43 8.81
CA GLY A 149 17.66 -11.24 7.98
C GLY A 149 17.39 -10.87 6.52
N VAL A 150 16.13 -10.68 6.14
CA VAL A 150 15.74 -10.18 4.82
C VAL A 150 15.54 -8.67 4.87
N ASN A 151 16.28 -7.91 4.07
CA ASN A 151 16.22 -6.45 3.95
C ASN A 151 15.53 -5.99 2.65
N ALA A 152 15.52 -6.86 1.63
CA ALA A 152 14.80 -6.62 0.37
C ALA A 152 14.25 -7.93 -0.18
N SER A 153 13.18 -7.84 -0.96
CA SER A 153 12.55 -8.99 -1.62
C SER A 153 12.27 -8.68 -3.09
N PHE A 154 12.44 -9.71 -3.92
CA PHE A 154 12.21 -9.66 -5.36
C PHE A 154 11.39 -10.88 -5.76
N VAL A 155 10.20 -10.65 -6.31
CA VAL A 155 9.34 -11.71 -6.82
C VAL A 155 9.15 -11.52 -8.32
N LEU A 156 9.67 -12.48 -9.09
CA LEU A 156 9.60 -12.48 -10.55
C LEU A 156 8.41 -13.35 -11.00
N TYR A 157 7.61 -12.84 -11.92
CA TYR A 157 6.45 -13.55 -12.46
C TYR A 157 6.22 -13.18 -13.93
N ARG A 158 5.56 -14.08 -14.67
CA ARG A 158 5.20 -13.84 -16.07
C ARG A 158 3.80 -13.22 -16.16
N SER A 159 3.64 -12.26 -17.07
CA SER A 159 2.35 -11.68 -17.43
C SER A 159 2.40 -11.13 -18.85
N GLY A 160 1.50 -11.58 -19.72
CA GLY A 160 1.38 -11.08 -21.09
C GLY A 160 2.59 -11.35 -21.99
N GLY A 161 3.42 -12.35 -21.69
CA GLY A 161 4.65 -12.66 -22.42
C GLY A 161 5.91 -11.97 -21.84
N ASP A 162 5.73 -11.03 -20.93
CA ASP A 162 6.81 -10.32 -20.25
C ASP A 162 7.13 -10.91 -18.89
N VAL A 163 8.35 -10.67 -18.40
CA VAL A 163 8.73 -10.92 -17.01
C VAL A 163 8.56 -9.64 -16.21
N ASN A 164 7.74 -9.71 -15.17
CA ASN A 164 7.48 -8.61 -14.27
C ASN A 164 8.16 -8.90 -12.91
N ILE A 165 8.54 -7.85 -12.21
CA ILE A 165 9.18 -7.94 -10.91
C ILE A 165 8.40 -7.12 -9.89
N SER A 166 7.99 -7.75 -8.78
CA SER A 166 7.56 -7.06 -7.58
C SER A 166 8.72 -6.98 -6.59
N ALA A 167 9.20 -5.79 -6.29
CA ALA A 167 10.29 -5.59 -5.35
C ALA A 167 9.84 -4.77 -4.14
N ARG A 168 10.38 -5.10 -2.97
CA ARG A 168 10.13 -4.42 -1.70
C ARG A 168 11.42 -4.27 -0.90
N SER A 169 11.47 -3.24 -0.04
CA SER A 169 12.60 -3.01 0.87
C SER A 169 12.10 -2.39 2.16
N LEU A 170 12.82 -2.65 3.24
CA LEU A 170 12.61 -1.97 4.53
C LEU A 170 13.32 -0.60 4.62
N GLY A 171 14.06 -0.21 3.56
CA GLY A 171 14.70 1.10 3.44
C GLY A 171 16.21 1.05 3.23
N ASP A 172 16.89 -0.03 3.63
CA ASP A 172 18.34 -0.17 3.50
C ASP A 172 18.79 -0.41 2.06
N VAL A 173 17.94 -1.01 1.24
CA VAL A 173 18.19 -1.32 -0.17
C VAL A 173 17.29 -0.46 -1.05
N ASN A 174 17.85 0.32 -1.95
CA ASN A 174 17.07 1.06 -2.93
C ASN A 174 16.70 0.16 -4.12
N VAL A 175 15.56 -0.54 -3.98
CA VAL A 175 15.08 -1.48 -5.00
C VAL A 175 14.72 -0.79 -6.32
N GLN A 176 14.37 0.50 -6.31
CA GLN A 176 14.07 1.25 -7.52
C GLN A 176 15.31 1.37 -8.41
N VAL A 177 16.44 1.75 -7.84
CA VAL A 177 17.70 1.86 -8.59
C VAL A 177 18.10 0.51 -9.19
N ILE A 178 17.92 -0.60 -8.44
CA ILE A 178 18.24 -1.94 -8.93
C ILE A 178 17.35 -2.34 -10.12
N LEU A 179 16.10 -1.88 -10.16
CA LEU A 179 15.18 -2.21 -11.26
C LEU A 179 15.33 -1.30 -12.49
N GLU A 180 16.01 -0.16 -12.36
CA GLU A 180 16.27 0.79 -13.45
C GLU A 180 17.58 0.49 -14.19
N GLU A 181 18.46 -0.35 -13.65
CA GLU A 181 19.69 -0.85 -14.29
C GLU A 181 19.43 -2.11 -15.14
#